data_ad9d192ec444aa87e3f8281671508602
#
_entry.id   ad9d192ec444aa87e3f8281671508602
#
_cell.length_a   1.000
_cell.length_b   1.000
_cell.length_c   1.000
_cell.angle_alpha   90.00
_cell.angle_beta   90.00
_cell.angle_gamma   90.00
#
_symmetry.space_group_name_H-M   'P 1'
#
loop_
_entity.id
_entity.type
_entity.pdbx_description
1 polymer ?
#
loop_
_entity_poly.entity_id
_entity_poly.type
_entity_poly.pdbx_seq_one_letter_code
_entity_poly.pdbx_strand_id
1 'polypeptide(L)'
;MRSLILTLTLALFAGCDYLPFSGGRLDGLISALPENWSSILKQEIIQLETNSEDPYSVNLWIVNIDNTPYVYSGDNYSTWAENIFEEKNVVLKVGGKLFKMEANRVQDARIFEKFASAWEAKYGNRPMNENYNETYLFALSKRLEN
;
A
#
# COMPACT_ATOMS: atom_id res chain seq x y z
N MET A 1 47.50 25.58 28.43
CA MET A 1 46.97 24.69 27.34
C MET A 1 45.67 24.09 27.81
N ARG A 2 44.56 24.59 27.31
CA ARG A 2 43.21 24.10 27.70
C ARG A 2 42.67 23.29 26.54
N SER A 3 42.57 21.97 26.73
CA SER A 3 41.95 21.06 25.76
C SER A 3 40.44 21.31 25.74
N LEU A 4 39.90 21.73 24.61
CA LEU A 4 38.50 21.88 24.31
C LEU A 4 37.99 20.51 23.82
N ILE A 5 37.29 19.74 24.67
CA ILE A 5 36.63 18.51 24.26
C ILE A 5 35.30 18.91 23.59
N LEU A 6 35.27 18.76 22.27
CA LEU A 6 34.05 18.96 21.45
C LEU A 6 33.19 17.70 21.56
N THR A 7 32.16 17.75 22.38
CA THR A 7 31.18 16.67 22.50
C THR A 7 30.22 16.76 21.33
N LEU A 8 30.40 15.89 20.32
CA LEU A 8 29.49 15.73 19.19
C LEU A 8 28.25 14.96 19.65
N THR A 9 27.18 15.67 19.92
CA THR A 9 25.89 15.07 20.26
C THR A 9 25.24 14.56 18.97
N LEU A 10 25.29 13.24 18.76
CA LEU A 10 24.59 12.56 17.67
C LEU A 10 23.09 12.53 18.01
N ALA A 11 22.32 13.43 17.41
CA ALA A 11 20.87 13.40 17.47
C ALA A 11 20.37 12.23 16.61
N LEU A 12 19.95 11.17 17.25
CA LEU A 12 19.22 10.06 16.63
C LEU A 12 17.84 10.57 16.22
N PHE A 13 17.68 10.86 14.96
CA PHE A 13 16.36 11.14 14.37
C PHE A 13 15.58 9.82 14.29
N ALA A 14 14.71 9.57 15.26
CA ALA A 14 13.62 8.62 15.19
C ALA A 14 12.53 9.21 14.26
N GLY A 15 12.65 8.95 12.97
CA GLY A 15 11.71 9.43 11.96
C GLY A 15 11.88 8.65 10.67
N CYS A 16 11.73 7.31 10.73
CA CYS A 16 11.87 6.44 9.55
C CYS A 16 10.56 6.12 8.84
N ASP A 17 9.47 6.85 9.09
CA ASP A 17 8.16 6.53 8.47
C ASP A 17 7.97 7.10 7.05
N TYR A 18 8.96 7.81 6.49
CA TYR A 18 8.84 8.49 5.20
C TYR A 18 9.86 8.10 4.14
N LEU A 19 10.64 7.06 4.37
CA LEU A 19 11.59 6.60 3.36
C LEU A 19 10.89 5.69 2.34
N PRO A 20 11.13 5.85 1.01
CA PRO A 20 10.51 5.05 -0.04
C PRO A 20 11.15 3.66 -0.17
N PHE A 21 11.71 3.13 0.90
CA PHE A 21 12.31 1.81 0.93
C PHE A 21 11.29 0.76 1.38
N SER A 22 11.41 -0.43 0.80
CA SER A 22 10.67 -1.58 1.28
C SER A 22 11.01 -1.85 2.74
N GLY A 23 9.98 -2.07 3.55
CA GLY A 23 10.08 -2.48 4.95
C GLY A 23 9.80 -3.96 5.13
N GLY A 24 9.90 -4.44 6.37
CA GLY A 24 9.48 -5.77 6.78
C GLY A 24 8.03 -5.79 7.27
N ARG A 25 7.79 -6.53 8.36
CA ARG A 25 6.47 -6.64 8.99
C ARG A 25 5.96 -5.29 9.50
N LEU A 26 4.71 -5.01 9.22
CA LEU A 26 4.05 -3.79 9.67
C LEU A 26 3.60 -3.91 11.13
N ASP A 27 3.85 -2.85 11.91
CA ASP A 27 3.36 -2.71 13.28
C ASP A 27 2.08 -1.87 13.31
N GLY A 28 1.14 -2.27 14.17
CA GLY A 28 -0.10 -1.54 14.35
C GLY A 28 -1.18 -2.37 15.04
N LEU A 29 -2.35 -1.77 15.22
CA LEU A 29 -3.50 -2.42 15.84
C LEU A 29 -4.30 -3.21 14.78
N ILE A 30 -4.35 -4.54 14.93
CA ILE A 30 -5.22 -5.38 14.10
C ILE A 30 -6.67 -4.96 14.33
N SER A 31 -7.35 -4.59 13.25
CA SER A 31 -8.69 -4.02 13.30
C SER A 31 -9.65 -4.78 12.39
N ALA A 32 -10.93 -4.79 12.77
CA ALA A 32 -11.98 -5.27 11.88
C ALA A 32 -12.07 -4.39 10.62
N LEU A 33 -12.49 -4.97 9.50
CA LEU A 33 -12.72 -4.21 8.28
C LEU A 33 -13.79 -3.14 8.52
N PRO A 34 -13.60 -1.92 8.02
CA PRO A 34 -14.59 -0.86 8.18
C PRO A 34 -15.81 -1.13 7.30
N GLU A 35 -16.97 -0.67 7.74
CA GLU A 35 -18.18 -0.69 6.91
C GLU A 35 -18.05 0.22 5.67
N ASN A 36 -17.26 1.30 5.79
CA ASN A 36 -17.05 2.27 4.73
C ASN A 36 -15.56 2.65 4.64
N TRP A 37 -14.92 2.23 3.56
CA TRP A 37 -13.53 2.53 3.26
C TRP A 37 -13.28 4.02 2.97
N SER A 38 -14.26 4.75 2.41
CA SER A 38 -14.10 6.19 2.12
C SER A 38 -13.84 7.02 3.37
N SER A 39 -14.26 6.55 4.54
CA SER A 39 -14.04 7.25 5.80
C SER A 39 -12.58 7.23 6.27
N ILE A 40 -11.83 6.19 5.90
CA ILE A 40 -10.45 5.98 6.37
C ILE A 40 -9.39 6.10 5.28
N LEU A 41 -9.74 5.93 4.00
CA LEU A 41 -8.81 6.04 2.86
C LEU A 41 -8.72 7.48 2.32
N LYS A 42 -8.67 8.47 3.21
CA LYS A 42 -8.54 9.88 2.84
C LYS A 42 -7.10 10.28 2.54
N GLN A 43 -6.14 9.57 3.12
CA GLN A 43 -4.73 9.81 2.89
C GLN A 43 -4.28 9.36 1.50
N GLU A 44 -3.24 9.98 0.98
CA GLU A 44 -2.71 9.67 -0.34
C GLU A 44 -1.93 8.35 -0.35
N ILE A 45 -1.18 8.08 0.72
CA ILE A 45 -0.25 6.95 0.82
C ILE A 45 -0.69 6.03 1.95
N ILE A 46 -0.67 4.73 1.65
CA ILE A 46 -0.86 3.64 2.61
C ILE A 46 0.38 2.74 2.62
N GLN A 47 0.44 1.79 3.55
CA GLN A 47 1.42 0.71 3.51
C GLN A 47 0.73 -0.61 3.23
N LEU A 48 1.34 -1.43 2.39
CA LEU A 48 0.89 -2.78 2.08
C LEU A 48 1.99 -3.78 2.39
N GLU A 49 1.71 -4.76 3.25
CA GLU A 49 2.58 -5.89 3.54
C GLU A 49 2.13 -7.09 2.72
N THR A 50 3.08 -7.73 2.08
CA THR A 50 2.93 -8.96 1.29
C THR A 50 3.89 -10.03 1.81
N ASN A 51 3.74 -11.28 1.40
CA ASN A 51 4.59 -12.41 1.79
C ASN A 51 4.65 -12.61 3.31
N SER A 52 3.69 -13.36 3.85
CA SER A 52 3.51 -13.52 5.31
C SER A 52 4.67 -14.26 5.99
N GLU A 53 5.42 -15.09 5.27
CA GLU A 53 6.57 -15.85 5.78
C GLU A 53 7.83 -14.99 5.87
N ASP A 54 8.09 -14.17 4.84
CA ASP A 54 9.16 -13.18 4.80
C ASP A 54 8.58 -11.79 4.48
N PRO A 55 8.04 -11.10 5.48
CA PRO A 55 7.25 -9.90 5.27
C PRO A 55 7.97 -8.80 4.51
N TYR A 56 7.32 -8.33 3.45
CA TYR A 56 7.78 -7.26 2.59
C TYR A 56 6.71 -6.18 2.51
N SER A 57 7.00 -4.98 2.94
CA SER A 57 6.05 -3.87 2.93
C SER A 57 6.52 -2.70 2.07
N VAL A 58 5.57 -2.02 1.46
CA VAL A 58 5.78 -0.87 0.57
C VAL A 58 4.77 0.24 0.84
N ASN A 59 5.15 1.45 0.51
CA ASN A 59 4.25 2.60 0.45
C ASN A 59 3.58 2.63 -0.93
N LEU A 60 2.26 2.70 -0.97
CA LEU A 60 1.48 2.71 -2.20
C LEU A 60 0.41 3.80 -2.17
N TRP A 61 0.04 4.24 -3.35
CA TRP A 61 -1.19 4.98 -3.59
C TRP A 61 -2.38 4.02 -3.63
N ILE A 62 -3.54 4.49 -3.18
CA ILE A 62 -4.76 3.69 -3.07
C ILE A 62 -5.97 4.51 -3.46
N VAL A 63 -6.91 3.90 -4.16
CA VAL A 63 -8.24 4.48 -4.43
C VAL A 63 -9.33 3.56 -3.91
N ASN A 64 -10.49 4.14 -3.62
CA ASN A 64 -11.68 3.40 -3.20
C ASN A 64 -12.74 3.54 -4.28
N ILE A 65 -13.26 2.42 -4.77
CA ILE A 65 -14.32 2.36 -5.78
C ILE A 65 -15.41 1.42 -5.28
N ASP A 66 -16.63 1.91 -5.19
CA ASP A 66 -17.78 1.11 -4.75
C ASP A 66 -17.48 0.36 -3.43
N ASN A 67 -16.85 1.06 -2.47
CA ASN A 67 -16.42 0.54 -1.17
C ASN A 67 -15.38 -0.61 -1.22
N THR A 68 -14.61 -0.68 -2.29
CA THR A 68 -13.49 -1.61 -2.45
C THR A 68 -12.20 -0.83 -2.65
N PRO A 69 -11.17 -1.05 -1.81
CA PRO A 69 -9.84 -0.47 -2.02
C PRO A 69 -9.12 -1.12 -3.19
N TYR A 70 -8.42 -0.32 -3.98
CA TYR A 70 -7.59 -0.78 -5.10
C TYR A 70 -6.18 -0.23 -5.00
N VAL A 71 -5.20 -1.09 -5.21
CA VAL A 71 -3.78 -0.75 -5.35
C VAL A 71 -3.30 -1.14 -6.75
N TYR A 72 -2.29 -0.41 -7.24
CA TYR A 72 -1.89 -0.49 -8.63
C TYR A 72 -0.37 -0.49 -8.79
N SER A 73 0.12 -1.39 -9.63
CA SER A 73 1.47 -1.36 -10.19
C SER A 73 1.35 -1.20 -11.70
N GLY A 74 2.06 -0.21 -12.25
CA GLY A 74 2.10 0.04 -13.69
C GLY A 74 2.74 -1.11 -14.47
N ASP A 75 3.51 -0.80 -15.48
CA ASP A 75 4.24 -1.75 -16.32
C ASP A 75 5.51 -2.33 -15.67
N ASN A 76 5.91 -1.80 -14.52
CA ASN A 76 7.03 -2.33 -13.74
C ASN A 76 6.55 -3.45 -12.83
N TYR A 77 6.95 -4.66 -13.12
CA TYR A 77 6.70 -5.82 -12.29
C TYR A 77 7.48 -5.67 -10.97
N SER A 78 6.78 -5.25 -9.92
CA SER A 78 7.37 -4.96 -8.63
C SER A 78 7.31 -6.15 -7.70
N THR A 79 8.27 -6.28 -6.79
CA THR A 79 8.35 -7.38 -5.83
C THR A 79 7.05 -7.59 -5.05
N TRP A 80 6.37 -6.54 -4.63
CA TRP A 80 5.09 -6.69 -3.92
C TRP A 80 3.98 -7.28 -4.80
N ALA A 81 3.96 -6.97 -6.11
CA ALA A 81 3.01 -7.55 -7.04
C ALA A 81 3.34 -9.03 -7.30
N GLU A 82 4.63 -9.39 -7.42
CA GLU A 82 5.08 -10.79 -7.51
C GLU A 82 4.63 -11.59 -6.30
N ASN A 83 4.86 -11.08 -5.10
CA ASN A 83 4.45 -11.73 -3.86
C ASN A 83 2.94 -12.02 -3.82
N ILE A 84 2.09 -11.12 -4.35
CA ILE A 84 0.63 -11.34 -4.39
C ILE A 84 0.26 -12.50 -5.32
N PHE A 85 1.01 -12.73 -6.40
CA PHE A 85 0.74 -13.90 -7.27
C PHE A 85 1.06 -15.21 -6.58
N GLU A 86 2.04 -15.24 -5.69
CA GLU A 86 2.41 -16.41 -4.91
C GLU A 86 1.48 -16.59 -3.70
N GLU A 87 1.19 -15.49 -2.98
CA GLU A 87 0.32 -15.47 -1.82
C GLU A 87 -0.57 -14.22 -1.82
N LYS A 88 -1.87 -14.42 -1.97
CA LYS A 88 -2.86 -13.33 -2.04
C LYS A 88 -3.10 -12.61 -0.72
N ASN A 89 -2.72 -13.22 0.40
CA ASN A 89 -2.90 -12.64 1.72
C ASN A 89 -1.99 -11.43 1.92
N VAL A 90 -2.59 -10.30 2.23
CA VAL A 90 -1.90 -9.04 2.46
C VAL A 90 -2.34 -8.41 3.78
N VAL A 91 -1.54 -7.46 4.26
CA VAL A 91 -1.94 -6.59 5.37
C VAL A 91 -1.90 -5.14 4.90
N LEU A 92 -3.06 -4.49 4.92
CA LEU A 92 -3.18 -3.07 4.63
C LEU A 92 -3.04 -2.28 5.92
N LYS A 93 -2.10 -1.33 5.96
CA LYS A 93 -1.97 -0.37 7.07
C LYS A 93 -2.48 1.01 6.65
N VAL A 94 -3.44 1.51 7.42
CA VAL A 94 -4.00 2.85 7.27
C VAL A 94 -3.95 3.54 8.64
N GLY A 95 -3.13 4.58 8.76
CA GLY A 95 -2.81 5.15 10.05
C GLY A 95 -2.16 4.11 10.97
N GLY A 96 -2.60 3.97 12.21
CA GLY A 96 -2.12 2.96 13.15
C GLY A 96 -2.86 1.61 13.09
N LYS A 97 -3.79 1.41 12.14
CA LYS A 97 -4.63 0.22 12.02
C LYS A 97 -4.14 -0.72 10.94
N LEU A 98 -4.19 -2.02 11.24
CA LEU A 98 -3.86 -3.11 10.32
C LEU A 98 -5.13 -3.87 9.93
N PHE A 99 -5.32 -4.07 8.63
CA PHE A 99 -6.44 -4.81 8.07
C PHE A 99 -5.91 -6.03 7.32
N LYS A 100 -6.28 -7.24 7.78
CA LYS A 100 -5.94 -8.49 7.09
C LYS A 100 -6.88 -8.66 5.89
N MET A 101 -6.33 -8.66 4.70
CA MET A 101 -7.08 -8.67 3.46
C MET A 101 -6.54 -9.70 2.48
N GLU A 102 -7.25 -9.90 1.39
CA GLU A 102 -6.85 -10.67 0.23
C GLU A 102 -6.81 -9.75 -0.99
N ALA A 103 -5.72 -9.83 -1.76
CA ALA A 103 -5.54 -9.07 -2.99
C ALA A 103 -5.83 -9.94 -4.21
N ASN A 104 -6.78 -9.52 -5.04
CA ASN A 104 -7.18 -10.22 -6.25
C ASN A 104 -6.94 -9.34 -7.47
N ARG A 105 -6.19 -9.87 -8.46
CA ARG A 105 -5.93 -9.15 -9.71
C ARG A 105 -7.21 -8.93 -10.49
N VAL A 106 -7.35 -7.74 -11.01
CA VAL A 106 -8.48 -7.31 -11.85
C VAL A 106 -8.00 -7.04 -13.27
N GLN A 107 -8.58 -7.74 -14.25
CA GLN A 107 -8.34 -7.55 -15.68
C GLN A 107 -9.67 -7.32 -16.39
N ASP A 108 -10.36 -6.25 -16.04
CA ASP A 108 -11.63 -5.83 -16.64
C ASP A 108 -11.53 -4.35 -17.04
N ALA A 109 -11.77 -4.06 -18.31
CA ALA A 109 -11.64 -2.73 -18.89
C ALA A 109 -12.58 -1.70 -18.21
N ARG A 110 -13.78 -2.11 -17.80
CA ARG A 110 -14.76 -1.21 -17.17
C ARG A 110 -14.35 -0.86 -15.73
N ILE A 111 -13.81 -1.84 -15.01
CA ILE A 111 -13.30 -1.62 -13.66
C ILE A 111 -12.04 -0.75 -13.74
N PHE A 112 -11.17 -1.01 -14.71
CA PHE A 112 -9.96 -0.21 -14.92
C PHE A 112 -10.29 1.26 -15.25
N GLU A 113 -11.31 1.53 -16.05
CA GLU A 113 -11.74 2.91 -16.35
C GLU A 113 -12.29 3.62 -15.10
N LYS A 114 -13.08 2.93 -14.26
CA LYS A 114 -13.50 3.46 -12.97
C LYS A 114 -12.30 3.76 -12.08
N PHE A 115 -11.30 2.85 -12.06
CA PHE A 115 -10.06 3.04 -11.31
C PHE A 115 -9.29 4.26 -11.80
N ALA A 116 -9.06 4.39 -13.12
CA ALA A 116 -8.32 5.51 -13.70
C ALA A 116 -9.00 6.85 -13.40
N SER A 117 -10.34 6.91 -13.47
CA SER A 117 -11.12 8.09 -13.12
C SER A 117 -11.04 8.44 -11.63
N ALA A 118 -11.12 7.45 -10.74
CA ALA A 118 -10.99 7.65 -9.30
C ALA A 118 -9.55 8.07 -8.92
N TRP A 119 -8.57 7.52 -9.60
CA TRP A 119 -7.16 7.89 -9.45
C TRP A 119 -6.92 9.35 -9.84
N GLU A 120 -7.42 9.77 -11.02
CA GLU A 120 -7.32 11.15 -11.49
C GLU A 120 -8.00 12.13 -10.51
N ALA A 121 -9.19 11.78 -10.02
CA ALA A 121 -9.93 12.60 -9.06
C ALA A 121 -9.17 12.79 -7.74
N LYS A 122 -8.41 11.78 -7.31
CA LYS A 122 -7.67 11.81 -6.04
C LYS A 122 -6.27 12.42 -6.18
N TYR A 123 -5.56 12.11 -7.27
CA TYR A 123 -4.13 12.44 -7.44
C TYR A 123 -3.86 13.50 -8.52
N GLY A 124 -4.88 13.94 -9.27
CA GLY A 124 -4.79 15.03 -10.23
C GLY A 124 -4.31 14.64 -11.63
N ASN A 125 -3.96 13.38 -11.86
CA ASN A 125 -3.56 12.85 -13.18
C ASN A 125 -3.98 11.39 -13.32
N ARG A 126 -4.20 10.94 -14.54
CA ARG A 126 -4.50 9.54 -14.83
C ARG A 126 -3.26 8.65 -14.63
N PRO A 127 -3.43 7.32 -14.43
CA PRO A 127 -2.29 6.39 -14.40
C PRO A 127 -1.46 6.51 -15.68
N MET A 128 -0.13 6.41 -15.55
CA MET A 128 0.77 6.56 -16.72
C MET A 128 0.58 5.47 -17.76
N ASN A 129 0.27 4.25 -17.37
CA ASN A 129 -0.09 3.15 -18.27
C ASN A 129 -1.56 2.78 -18.04
N GLU A 130 -2.38 2.98 -19.07
CA GLU A 130 -3.81 2.64 -19.03
C GLU A 130 -4.12 1.31 -19.73
N ASN A 131 -3.12 0.54 -20.11
CA ASN A 131 -3.34 -0.79 -20.68
C ASN A 131 -3.62 -1.82 -19.56
N TYR A 132 -4.88 -2.07 -19.28
CA TYR A 132 -5.31 -2.98 -18.21
C TYR A 132 -4.83 -4.44 -18.40
N ASN A 133 -4.37 -4.84 -19.60
CA ASN A 133 -3.78 -6.16 -19.83
C ASN A 133 -2.32 -6.25 -19.39
N GLU A 134 -1.61 -5.12 -19.40
CA GLU A 134 -0.17 -5.04 -19.08
C GLU A 134 0.07 -4.57 -17.64
N THR A 135 -0.92 -3.95 -17.01
CA THR A 135 -0.82 -3.41 -15.66
C THR A 135 -1.31 -4.40 -14.60
N TYR A 136 -0.98 -4.11 -13.35
CA TYR A 136 -1.34 -4.94 -12.21
C TYR A 136 -2.22 -4.15 -11.25
N LEU A 137 -3.53 -4.21 -11.50
CA LEU A 137 -4.55 -3.67 -10.61
C LEU A 137 -5.04 -4.78 -9.68
N PHE A 138 -5.02 -4.52 -8.37
CA PHE A 138 -5.52 -5.45 -7.35
C PHE A 138 -6.66 -4.83 -6.57
N ALA A 139 -7.78 -5.55 -6.48
CA ALA A 139 -8.86 -5.27 -5.55
C ALA A 139 -8.55 -5.92 -4.20
N LEU A 140 -8.67 -5.17 -3.12
CA LEU A 140 -8.49 -5.69 -1.77
C LEU A 140 -9.86 -6.03 -1.17
N SER A 141 -10.02 -7.27 -0.73
CA SER A 141 -11.26 -7.79 -0.16
C SER A 141 -11.03 -8.46 1.19
N LYS A 142 -12.12 -8.80 1.87
CA LYS A 142 -12.07 -9.59 3.09
C LYS A 142 -11.37 -10.92 2.81
N ARG A 143 -10.38 -11.26 3.66
CA ARG A 143 -9.74 -12.56 3.62
C ARG A 143 -10.77 -13.65 3.97
N LEU A 144 -10.84 -14.69 3.14
CA LEU A 144 -11.62 -15.88 3.46
C LEU A 144 -10.88 -16.64 4.56
N GLU A 145 -11.54 -16.84 5.69
CA GLU A 145 -11.04 -17.74 6.74
C GLU A 145 -11.37 -19.17 6.30
N ASN A 146 -10.32 -19.98 6.11
CA ASN A 146 -10.45 -21.43 5.89
C ASN A 146 -10.63 -22.14 7.21
#